data_81fadf7b9ae6ff38c704a8f99d0c2714
#
_entry.id   81fadf7b9ae6ff38c704a8f99d0c2714
#
_cell.length_a   1.000
_cell.length_b   1.000
_cell.length_c   1.000
_cell.angle_alpha   90.00
_cell.angle_beta   90.00
_cell.angle_gamma   90.00
#
_symmetry.space_group_name_H-M   'P 1'
#
loop_
_entity.id
_entity.type
_entity.pdbx_description
1 polymer ?
#
loop_
_entity_poly.entity_id
_entity_poly.type
_entity_poly.pdbx_seq_one_letter_code
_entity_poly.pdbx_strand_id
1 'polypeptide(L)'
;LVGRDTIARMSRVAMGTHYDGTLMIPTRFALGYMKSMDNRWLSGTDSASCLLSESAFGHVGAGGSIGFACPETCMSLGYTMNQMGLGLLLNERGQSLVDAAYKALGYRSNAGGVWDN
;
A
#
# COMPACT_ATOMS: atom_id res chain seq x y z
N LEU A 1 -13.21 -16.87 -7.59
CA LEU A 1 -12.22 -17.60 -6.81
C LEU A 1 -12.53 -17.53 -5.31
N VAL A 2 -12.79 -16.35 -4.76
CA VAL A 2 -13.17 -16.15 -3.35
C VAL A 2 -14.43 -15.31 -3.23
N GLY A 3 -15.24 -15.57 -2.21
CA GLY A 3 -16.48 -14.83 -1.96
C GLY A 3 -16.22 -13.43 -1.38
N ARG A 4 -17.23 -12.56 -1.44
CA ARG A 4 -17.16 -11.17 -0.91
C ARG A 4 -16.82 -11.13 0.57
N ASP A 5 -17.38 -12.03 1.37
CA ASP A 5 -17.09 -12.11 2.82
C ASP A 5 -15.64 -12.47 3.10
N THR A 6 -15.06 -13.33 2.26
CA THR A 6 -13.63 -13.68 2.35
C THR A 6 -12.78 -12.45 2.04
N ILE A 7 -13.10 -11.70 0.97
CA ILE A 7 -12.41 -10.46 0.63
C ILE A 7 -12.50 -9.45 1.77
N ALA A 8 -13.70 -9.25 2.33
CA ALA A 8 -13.91 -8.35 3.46
C ALA A 8 -13.08 -8.73 4.69
N ARG A 9 -12.94 -10.03 4.97
CA ARG A 9 -12.09 -10.51 6.06
C ARG A 9 -10.60 -10.34 5.76
N MET A 10 -10.19 -10.63 4.53
CA MET A 10 -8.78 -10.52 4.09
C MET A 10 -8.28 -9.08 4.09
N SER A 11 -9.16 -8.12 3.78
CA SER A 11 -8.80 -6.70 3.65
C SER A 11 -8.83 -5.91 4.95
N ARG A 12 -9.38 -6.46 6.03
CA ARG A 12 -9.42 -5.78 7.34
C ARG A 12 -8.05 -5.78 7.99
N VAL A 13 -7.70 -4.64 8.63
CA VAL A 13 -6.49 -4.58 9.47
C VAL A 13 -6.59 -5.65 10.56
N ALA A 14 -5.63 -6.54 10.59
CA ALA A 14 -5.49 -7.59 11.60
C ALA A 14 -4.42 -7.21 12.64
N MET A 15 -3.41 -6.46 12.23
CA MET A 15 -2.30 -6.04 13.09
C MET A 15 -1.75 -4.70 12.63
N GLY A 16 -1.44 -3.85 13.59
CA GLY A 16 -0.67 -2.62 13.38
C GLY A 16 0.33 -2.44 14.52
N THR A 17 1.50 -1.96 14.20
CA THR A 17 2.54 -1.68 15.19
C THR A 17 3.30 -0.43 14.83
N HIS A 18 3.79 0.29 15.84
CA HIS A 18 4.71 1.41 15.66
C HIS A 18 6.15 0.96 15.36
N TYR A 19 6.46 -0.30 15.63
CA TYR A 19 7.78 -0.86 15.36
C TYR A 19 7.65 -2.35 15.03
N ASP A 20 7.78 -2.67 13.77
CA ASP A 20 7.79 -4.05 13.28
C ASP A 20 9.15 -4.68 13.58
N GLY A 21 9.16 -5.86 14.19
CA GLY A 21 10.39 -6.53 14.61
C GLY A 21 11.30 -6.99 13.45
N THR A 22 10.75 -7.04 12.24
CA THR A 22 11.49 -7.45 11.02
C THR A 22 11.84 -6.25 10.15
N LEU A 23 10.85 -5.40 9.87
CA LEU A 23 11.02 -4.25 8.98
C LEU A 23 11.58 -3.02 9.71
N MET A 24 11.49 -2.99 11.04
CA MET A 24 11.98 -1.90 11.92
C MET A 24 11.34 -0.53 11.64
N ILE A 25 10.15 -0.53 11.08
CA ILE A 25 9.31 0.64 10.77
C ILE A 25 7.88 0.38 11.26
N PRO A 26 7.02 1.41 11.35
CA PRO A 26 5.59 1.19 11.56
C PRO A 26 4.98 0.39 10.41
N THR A 27 4.14 -0.58 10.76
CA THR A 27 3.46 -1.41 9.77
C THR A 27 1.99 -1.62 10.10
N ARG A 28 1.20 -1.87 9.04
CA ARG A 28 -0.21 -2.27 9.12
C ARG A 28 -0.42 -3.46 8.19
N PHE A 29 -0.92 -4.56 8.74
CA PHE A 29 -1.20 -5.77 7.99
C PHE A 29 -2.65 -6.21 8.14
N ALA A 30 -3.20 -6.72 7.06
CA ALA A 30 -4.39 -7.57 7.02
C ALA A 30 -3.97 -9.05 7.16
N LEU A 31 -4.81 -9.99 6.76
CA LEU A 31 -4.47 -11.42 6.80
C LEU A 31 -3.54 -11.78 5.63
N GLY A 32 -2.23 -11.61 5.84
CA GLY A 32 -1.19 -11.90 4.85
C GLY A 32 -0.98 -10.81 3.80
N TYR A 33 -1.60 -9.63 3.97
CA TYR A 33 -1.48 -8.50 3.05
C TYR A 33 -1.11 -7.22 3.79
N MET A 34 -0.34 -6.38 3.14
CA MET A 34 -0.07 -5.02 3.60
C MET A 34 -1.28 -4.12 3.35
N LYS A 35 -1.44 -3.15 4.24
CA LYS A 35 -2.40 -2.05 4.15
C LYS A 35 -1.66 -0.75 3.84
N SER A 36 -2.38 0.34 3.60
CA SER A 36 -1.75 1.65 3.51
C SER A 36 -0.87 1.92 4.74
N MET A 37 0.35 2.36 4.50
CA MET A 37 1.36 2.66 5.51
C MET A 37 1.98 4.01 5.21
N ASP A 38 1.70 5.01 6.02
CA ASP A 38 2.29 6.34 5.89
C ASP A 38 3.42 6.53 6.91
N ASN A 39 4.63 6.38 6.46
CA ASN A 39 5.85 6.59 7.22
C ASN A 39 6.65 7.80 6.72
N ARG A 40 6.02 8.69 5.93
CA ARG A 40 6.66 9.90 5.37
C ARG A 40 7.21 10.85 6.42
N TRP A 41 6.72 10.75 7.65
CA TRP A 41 7.20 11.51 8.80
C TRP A 41 8.52 10.98 9.40
N LEU A 42 8.95 9.77 9.02
CA LEU A 42 10.24 9.22 9.45
C LEU A 42 11.35 9.85 8.63
N SER A 43 12.38 10.36 9.30
CA SER A 43 13.56 10.89 8.64
C SER A 43 14.46 9.78 8.11
N GLY A 44 15.00 9.94 6.90
CA GLY A 44 16.01 9.05 6.34
C GLY A 44 15.48 7.73 5.73
N THR A 45 14.16 7.60 5.55
CA THR A 45 13.54 6.39 5.00
C THR A 45 12.58 6.72 3.87
N ASP A 46 13.08 7.31 2.80
CA ASP A 46 12.32 7.83 1.65
C ASP A 46 11.37 6.79 1.00
N SER A 47 11.52 5.51 1.33
CA SER A 47 10.75 4.43 0.73
C SER A 47 10.08 3.53 1.77
N ALA A 48 9.81 4.05 2.95
CA ALA A 48 9.15 3.31 4.03
C ALA A 48 7.61 3.44 4.00
N SER A 49 7.05 3.98 2.94
CA SER A 49 5.60 4.21 2.79
C SER A 49 5.02 3.42 1.62
N CYS A 50 3.74 3.14 1.69
CA CYS A 50 2.92 2.65 0.61
C CYS A 50 1.50 3.21 0.81
N LEU A 51 1.12 4.20 0.02
CA LEU A 51 -0.14 4.93 0.20
C LEU A 51 -1.22 4.36 -0.70
N LEU A 52 -2.18 3.68 -0.09
CA LEU A 52 -3.35 3.09 -0.73
C LEU A 52 -4.63 3.67 -0.10
N SER A 53 -5.80 3.37 -0.63
CA SER A 53 -7.06 3.63 0.08
C SER A 53 -7.21 2.69 1.29
N GLU A 54 -8.08 3.04 2.24
CA GLU A 54 -8.30 2.22 3.43
C GLU A 54 -8.89 0.84 3.09
N SER A 55 -9.70 0.73 2.05
CA SER A 55 -10.26 -0.55 1.60
C SER A 55 -9.25 -1.44 0.85
N ALA A 56 -8.17 -0.86 0.34
CA ALA A 56 -7.18 -1.60 -0.45
C ALA A 56 -6.31 -2.51 0.42
N PHE A 57 -5.85 -3.58 -0.19
CA PHE A 57 -4.91 -4.53 0.40
C PHE A 57 -4.04 -5.14 -0.69
N GLY A 58 -2.82 -5.46 -0.37
CA GLY A 58 -1.87 -6.03 -1.33
C GLY A 58 -0.52 -6.30 -0.70
N HIS A 59 0.52 -6.26 -1.49
CA HIS A 59 1.88 -6.39 -0.99
C HIS A 59 2.87 -5.64 -1.89
N VAL A 60 3.88 -5.08 -1.28
CA VAL A 60 5.01 -4.47 -1.98
C VAL A 60 6.23 -5.38 -1.90
N GLY A 61 7.12 -5.27 -2.87
CA GLY A 61 8.44 -5.90 -2.85
C GLY A 61 9.54 -4.88 -2.66
N ALA A 62 10.63 -5.28 -2.00
CA ALA A 62 11.82 -4.46 -1.89
C ALA A 62 12.27 -3.99 -3.29
N GLY A 63 12.58 -2.69 -3.41
CA GLY A 63 12.95 -2.08 -4.67
C GLY A 63 11.79 -1.49 -5.48
N GLY A 64 10.53 -1.61 -5.00
CA GLY A 64 9.39 -0.82 -5.47
C GLY A 64 8.36 -1.53 -6.36
N SER A 65 8.32 -2.87 -6.41
CA SER A 65 7.20 -3.59 -7.02
C SER A 65 5.98 -3.57 -6.11
N ILE A 66 4.79 -3.66 -6.69
CA ILE A 66 3.53 -3.70 -5.94
C ILE A 66 2.49 -4.53 -6.69
N GLY A 67 1.69 -5.26 -5.93
CA GLY A 67 0.42 -5.82 -6.38
C GLY A 67 -0.64 -5.55 -5.32
N PHE A 68 -1.75 -4.92 -5.70
CA PHE A 68 -2.84 -4.64 -4.76
C PHE A 68 -4.22 -4.69 -5.43
N ALA A 69 -5.23 -4.82 -4.61
CA ALA A 69 -6.63 -4.70 -4.98
C ALA A 69 -7.32 -3.67 -4.11
N CYS A 70 -8.24 -2.92 -4.69
CA CYS A 70 -9.12 -1.97 -4.03
C CYS A 70 -10.57 -2.41 -4.28
N PRO A 71 -11.21 -3.14 -3.34
CA PRO A 71 -12.56 -3.67 -3.54
C PRO A 71 -13.61 -2.59 -3.76
N GLU A 72 -13.46 -1.44 -3.14
CA GLU A 72 -14.37 -0.30 -3.24
C GLU A 72 -14.54 0.20 -4.67
N THR A 73 -13.44 0.27 -5.41
CA THR A 73 -13.42 0.74 -6.80
C THR A 73 -13.40 -0.38 -7.82
N CYS A 74 -13.42 -1.65 -7.37
CA CYS A 74 -13.21 -2.82 -8.22
C CYS A 74 -11.91 -2.76 -9.03
N MET A 75 -10.89 -2.07 -8.52
CA MET A 75 -9.57 -1.92 -9.15
C MET A 75 -8.59 -2.95 -8.61
N SER A 76 -7.75 -3.46 -9.50
CA SER A 76 -6.50 -4.12 -9.15
C SER A 76 -5.35 -3.55 -9.98
N LEU A 77 -4.17 -3.46 -9.39
CA LEU A 77 -2.99 -2.96 -10.06
C LEU A 77 -1.78 -3.83 -9.70
N GLY A 78 -1.00 -4.16 -10.71
CA GLY A 78 0.29 -4.81 -10.54
C GLY A 78 1.37 -4.02 -11.27
N TYR A 79 2.48 -3.76 -10.59
CA TYR A 79 3.64 -3.12 -11.18
C TYR A 79 4.91 -3.87 -10.81
N THR A 80 5.70 -4.18 -11.81
CA THR A 80 7.06 -4.71 -11.68
C THR A 80 8.02 -3.84 -12.48
N MET A 81 9.22 -3.63 -11.94
CA MET A 81 10.25 -2.86 -12.61
C MET A 81 11.31 -3.78 -13.25
N ASN A 82 11.99 -3.29 -14.26
CA ASN A 82 13.15 -3.94 -14.86
C ASN A 82 14.48 -3.60 -14.14
N GLN A 83 14.45 -2.59 -13.25
CA GLN A 83 15.58 -2.19 -12.42
C GLN A 83 15.12 -1.88 -11.01
N MET A 84 15.63 -2.60 -10.01
CA MET A 84 15.35 -2.33 -8.61
C MET A 84 15.69 -0.89 -8.25
N GLY A 85 14.75 -0.27 -7.54
CA GLY A 85 14.99 1.00 -6.87
C GLY A 85 15.55 0.80 -5.47
N LEU A 86 15.84 1.90 -4.80
CA LEU A 86 16.13 1.89 -3.37
C LEU A 86 14.81 1.79 -2.58
N GLY A 87 14.92 1.29 -1.37
CA GLY A 87 13.85 1.30 -0.38
C GLY A 87 13.22 -0.06 -0.11
N LEU A 88 12.61 -0.11 1.07
CA LEU A 88 12.04 -1.34 1.63
C LEU A 88 10.58 -1.54 1.21
N LEU A 89 9.84 -0.44 1.06
CA LEU A 89 8.45 -0.45 0.59
C LEU A 89 8.36 0.15 -0.82
N LEU A 90 7.26 0.81 -1.12
CA LEU A 90 7.05 1.43 -2.41
C LEU A 90 7.93 2.67 -2.55
N ASN A 91 8.63 2.78 -3.67
CA ASN A 91 9.40 3.99 -4.00
C ASN A 91 8.59 4.95 -4.87
N GLU A 92 9.14 6.13 -5.17
CA GLU A 92 8.45 7.16 -5.96
C GLU A 92 7.91 6.66 -7.29
N ARG A 93 8.66 5.79 -7.99
CA ARG A 93 8.22 5.24 -9.28
C ARG A 93 6.94 4.42 -9.15
N GLY A 94 6.90 3.52 -8.17
CA GLY A 94 5.71 2.70 -7.92
C GLY A 94 4.57 3.53 -7.35
N GLN A 95 4.87 4.43 -6.40
CA GLN A 95 3.84 5.28 -5.80
C GLN A 95 3.22 6.25 -6.83
N SER A 96 3.99 6.80 -7.76
CA SER A 96 3.44 7.69 -8.80
C SER A 96 2.41 7.00 -9.69
N LEU A 97 2.58 5.70 -9.98
CA LEU A 97 1.60 4.92 -10.73
C LEU A 97 0.33 4.65 -9.91
N VAL A 98 0.49 4.33 -8.64
CA VAL A 98 -0.63 4.18 -7.69
C VAL A 98 -1.41 5.48 -7.57
N ASP A 99 -0.71 6.60 -7.40
CA ASP A 99 -1.29 7.94 -7.30
C ASP A 99 -2.07 8.32 -8.57
N ALA A 100 -1.51 8.03 -9.74
CA ALA A 100 -2.18 8.28 -11.02
C ALA A 100 -3.46 7.45 -11.16
N ALA A 101 -3.44 6.18 -10.72
CA ALA A 101 -4.61 5.32 -10.75
C ALA A 101 -5.73 5.84 -9.83
N TYR A 102 -5.42 6.23 -8.59
CA TYR A 102 -6.41 6.80 -7.68
C TYR A 102 -6.96 8.12 -8.17
N LYS A 103 -6.12 9.03 -8.68
CA LYS A 103 -6.57 10.29 -9.27
C LYS A 103 -7.50 10.07 -10.47
N ALA A 104 -7.20 9.11 -11.32
CA ALA A 104 -8.06 8.77 -12.45
C ALA A 104 -9.43 8.23 -12.02
N LEU A 105 -9.53 7.66 -10.83
CA LEU A 105 -10.78 7.21 -10.20
C LEU A 105 -11.50 8.29 -9.39
N GLY A 106 -10.99 9.53 -9.38
CA GLY A 106 -11.61 10.66 -8.71
C GLY A 106 -11.19 10.87 -7.25
N TYR A 107 -10.25 10.09 -6.74
CA TYR A 107 -9.68 10.33 -5.41
C TYR A 107 -8.88 11.63 -5.39
N ARG A 108 -8.95 12.37 -4.28
CA ARG A 108 -8.46 13.75 -4.21
C ARG A 108 -7.13 13.88 -3.49
N SER A 109 -6.93 13.13 -2.41
CA SER A 109 -5.80 13.33 -1.52
C SER A 109 -5.36 12.04 -0.84
N ASN A 110 -4.07 11.94 -0.56
CA ASN A 110 -3.50 10.96 0.35
C ASN A 110 -2.78 11.63 1.55
N ALA A 111 -3.06 12.91 1.78
CA ALA A 111 -2.42 13.67 2.85
C ALA A 111 -2.68 13.09 4.25
N GLY A 112 -3.81 12.42 4.44
CA GLY A 112 -4.17 11.72 5.67
C GLY A 112 -3.54 10.34 5.85
N GLY A 113 -2.62 9.93 4.96
CA GLY A 113 -1.97 8.62 5.02
C GLY A 113 -2.71 7.50 4.29
N VAL A 114 -3.87 7.80 3.74
CA VAL A 114 -4.66 6.95 2.85
C VAL A 114 -5.23 7.79 1.72
N TRP A 115 -5.46 7.18 0.57
CA TRP A 115 -6.21 7.82 -0.51
C TRP A 115 -7.69 7.91 -0.15
N ASP A 116 -8.26 9.10 -0.24
CA ASP A 116 -9.66 9.43 0.03
C ASP A 116 -10.30 10.23 -1.11
N ASN A 117 -11.65 10.24 -1.11
CA ASN A 117 -12.47 10.97 -2.08
C ASN A 117 -12.72 12.43 -1.67
#